data_c3488afb1caf1319cda6dba2220d85e1
#
_entry.id   c3488afb1caf1319cda6dba2220d85e1
#
_cell.length_a   1.000
_cell.length_b   1.000
_cell.length_c   1.000
_cell.angle_alpha   90.00
_cell.angle_beta   90.00
_cell.angle_gamma   90.00
#
_symmetry.space_group_name_H-M   'P 1'
#
loop_
_entity.id
_entity.type
_entity.pdbx_description
1 polymer ?
#
loop_
_entity_poly.entity_id
_entity_poly.type
_entity_poly.pdbx_seq_one_letter_code
_entity_poly.pdbx_strand_id
1 'polypeptide(L)'
;MSNSLIQSDLSELVIGLSSEHSYREITPTHTHTRAQFLYASTGNIQVFTPNHVWIVPPMCALWIPANVEHSVISLSHVKLNTALVEVNAAARMGQHCFIIRVSNLLHELLIRLNEIEREETPNTATSQELSRSLQILIFEEIHRANLLPIQIPWPKDKRLLKICQELLHTPDSSKDLTDWADDIGASSRTLMRMFQKETGLSYRAWVQQMHIALALSKIANGESIAQISESLGYTNPSAFSAMFKRHLGKTPQQFRSAAMSL
;
A
#
# COMPACT_ATOMS: atom_id res chain seq x y z
N MET A 1 -7.23 8.51 -22.23
CA MET A 1 -6.57 7.47 -23.02
C MET A 1 -6.17 6.36 -22.08
N SER A 2 -6.77 5.24 -22.23
CA SER A 2 -6.22 3.92 -22.35
C SER A 2 -6.99 2.87 -21.58
N ASN A 3 -8.14 2.52 -22.10
CA ASN A 3 -8.82 1.28 -21.68
C ASN A 3 -8.55 0.11 -22.65
N SER A 4 -7.55 0.27 -23.57
CA SER A 4 -7.32 -0.68 -24.68
C SER A 4 -6.14 -1.63 -24.45
N LEU A 5 -5.35 -1.49 -23.38
CA LEU A 5 -4.18 -2.35 -23.11
C LEU A 5 -4.50 -3.61 -22.28
N ILE A 6 -5.74 -3.81 -21.85
CA ILE A 6 -6.09 -4.91 -20.90
C ILE A 6 -6.64 -6.16 -21.63
N GLN A 7 -6.68 -6.19 -22.93
CA GLN A 7 -7.01 -7.41 -23.71
C GLN A 7 -5.76 -8.16 -24.19
N SER A 8 -4.68 -8.14 -23.42
CA SER A 8 -3.54 -9.00 -23.68
C SER A 8 -3.87 -10.44 -23.29
N ASP A 9 -3.34 -11.34 -24.07
CA ASP A 9 -3.48 -12.79 -24.07
C ASP A 9 -3.67 -13.40 -22.67
N LEU A 10 -4.81 -14.06 -22.42
CA LEU A 10 -5.15 -14.73 -21.17
C LEU A 10 -4.14 -15.84 -20.76
N SER A 11 -3.17 -16.14 -21.62
CA SER A 11 -2.15 -17.18 -21.43
C SER A 11 -0.96 -16.76 -20.55
N GLU A 12 -0.71 -15.44 -20.37
CA GLU A 12 0.44 -14.98 -19.60
C GLU A 12 0.17 -15.00 -18.10
N LEU A 13 1.09 -15.61 -17.35
CA LEU A 13 1.01 -15.71 -15.90
C LEU A 13 1.08 -14.34 -15.22
N VAL A 14 2.02 -13.49 -15.67
CA VAL A 14 2.25 -12.14 -15.15
C VAL A 14 2.53 -11.19 -16.30
N ILE A 15 1.88 -10.03 -16.31
CA ILE A 15 2.12 -8.95 -17.28
C ILE A 15 2.67 -7.76 -16.52
N GLY A 16 3.77 -7.19 -16.97
CA GLY A 16 4.38 -6.00 -16.41
C GLY A 16 3.76 -4.72 -16.97
N LEU A 17 3.55 -3.73 -16.11
CA LEU A 17 3.12 -2.39 -16.48
C LEU A 17 3.95 -1.37 -15.73
N SER A 18 4.51 -0.39 -16.43
CA SER A 18 5.26 0.70 -15.83
C SER A 18 4.69 2.05 -16.25
N SER A 19 4.53 2.95 -15.28
CA SER A 19 4.05 4.31 -15.50
C SER A 19 4.69 5.27 -14.50
N GLU A 20 4.69 6.55 -14.85
CA GLU A 20 5.14 7.62 -13.97
C GLU A 20 3.98 8.59 -13.72
N HIS A 21 3.87 9.05 -12.48
CA HIS A 21 2.77 9.91 -12.02
C HIS A 21 3.32 11.08 -11.23
N SER A 22 2.70 12.25 -11.47
CA SER A 22 3.03 13.48 -10.77
C SER A 22 2.40 13.52 -9.37
N TYR A 23 2.90 14.41 -8.52
CA TYR A 23 2.29 14.68 -7.21
C TYR A 23 0.81 15.05 -7.34
N ARG A 24 -0.03 14.41 -6.51
CA ARG A 24 -1.50 14.54 -6.49
C ARG A 24 -2.21 14.06 -7.76
N GLU A 25 -1.55 13.37 -8.64
CA GLU A 25 -2.23 12.71 -9.75
C GLU A 25 -3.14 11.61 -9.23
N ILE A 26 -4.35 11.57 -9.77
CA ILE A 26 -5.41 10.63 -9.35
C ILE A 26 -5.69 9.67 -10.50
N THR A 27 -5.50 8.39 -10.26
CA THR A 27 -6.09 7.34 -11.08
C THR A 27 -7.51 7.09 -10.57
N PRO A 28 -8.55 7.37 -11.36
CA PRO A 28 -9.95 7.21 -10.95
C PRO A 28 -10.27 5.77 -10.54
N THR A 29 -11.38 5.60 -9.83
CA THR A 29 -11.88 4.26 -9.46
C THR A 29 -12.09 3.37 -10.67
N HIS A 30 -11.50 2.18 -10.64
CA HIS A 30 -11.53 1.18 -11.70
C HIS A 30 -11.34 -0.24 -11.14
N THR A 31 -11.44 -1.23 -12.01
CA THR A 31 -11.21 -2.64 -11.69
C THR A 31 -10.38 -3.29 -12.78
N HIS A 32 -9.74 -4.40 -12.45
CA HIS A 32 -9.06 -5.29 -13.40
C HIS A 32 -9.60 -6.71 -13.29
N THR A 33 -9.66 -7.42 -14.40
CA THR A 33 -10.00 -8.86 -14.45
C THR A 33 -8.84 -9.73 -13.95
N ARG A 34 -7.63 -9.19 -13.88
CA ARG A 34 -6.44 -9.80 -13.27
C ARG A 34 -6.21 -9.25 -11.87
N ALA A 35 -5.58 -10.02 -11.00
CA ALA A 35 -5.09 -9.46 -9.75
C ALA A 35 -3.90 -8.52 -10.02
N GLN A 36 -3.78 -7.47 -9.20
CA GLN A 36 -2.77 -6.45 -9.37
C GLN A 36 -1.78 -6.47 -8.21
N PHE A 37 -0.51 -6.52 -8.54
CA PHE A 37 0.59 -6.26 -7.64
C PHE A 37 1.06 -4.82 -7.88
N LEU A 38 0.53 -3.88 -7.10
CA LEU A 38 0.78 -2.45 -7.26
C LEU A 38 2.02 -2.05 -6.46
N TYR A 39 3.13 -1.87 -7.15
CA TYR A 39 4.43 -1.55 -6.59
C TYR A 39 4.92 -0.18 -7.05
N ALA A 40 5.28 0.68 -6.08
CA ALA A 40 5.98 1.93 -6.33
C ALA A 40 7.47 1.75 -6.04
N SER A 41 8.32 1.78 -7.09
CA SER A 41 9.77 1.73 -6.92
C SER A 41 10.33 3.03 -6.35
N THR A 42 9.69 4.15 -6.65
CA THR A 42 9.96 5.45 -6.04
C THR A 42 8.65 6.15 -5.69
N GLY A 43 8.70 7.00 -4.69
CA GLY A 43 7.53 7.75 -4.22
C GLY A 43 6.57 6.93 -3.37
N ASN A 44 5.50 7.58 -2.96
CA ASN A 44 4.47 7.01 -2.08
C ASN A 44 3.12 7.11 -2.76
N ILE A 45 2.28 6.09 -2.61
CA ILE A 45 0.91 6.08 -3.11
C ILE A 45 -0.08 5.83 -1.97
N GLN A 46 -1.26 6.41 -2.15
CA GLN A 46 -2.43 6.12 -1.34
C GLN A 46 -3.46 5.44 -2.23
N VAL A 47 -3.96 4.29 -1.77
CA VAL A 47 -4.94 3.49 -2.52
C VAL A 47 -6.20 3.38 -1.69
N PHE A 48 -7.34 3.66 -2.31
CA PHE A 48 -8.65 3.41 -1.71
C PHE A 48 -9.27 2.16 -2.32
N THR A 49 -9.77 1.31 -1.46
CA THR A 49 -10.61 0.16 -1.79
C THR A 49 -11.93 0.30 -1.03
N PRO A 50 -12.97 -0.50 -1.30
CA PRO A 50 -14.31 -0.29 -0.71
C PRO A 50 -14.34 -0.19 0.82
N ASN A 51 -13.41 -0.83 1.51
CA ASN A 51 -13.41 -0.91 2.98
C ASN A 51 -12.08 -0.50 3.63
N HIS A 52 -11.05 -0.12 2.86
CA HIS A 52 -9.74 0.22 3.40
C HIS A 52 -9.10 1.37 2.62
N VAL A 53 -8.26 2.12 3.32
CA VAL A 53 -7.25 2.98 2.72
C VAL A 53 -5.87 2.36 2.99
N TRP A 54 -5.01 2.40 1.98
CA TRP A 54 -3.67 1.83 2.01
C TRP A 54 -2.66 2.93 1.72
N ILE A 55 -1.67 3.08 2.57
CA ILE A 55 -0.52 3.94 2.31
C ILE A 55 0.63 2.99 1.99
N VAL A 56 1.05 2.99 0.74
CA VAL A 56 2.09 2.09 0.21
C VAL A 56 3.38 2.87 0.06
N PRO A 57 4.36 2.63 0.93
CA PRO A 57 5.67 3.27 0.85
C PRO A 57 6.56 2.63 -0.22
N PRO A 58 7.69 3.24 -0.59
CA PRO A 58 8.70 2.60 -1.42
C PRO A 58 9.14 1.25 -0.86
N MET A 59 9.55 0.34 -1.72
CA MET A 59 9.93 -1.04 -1.39
C MET A 59 8.82 -1.87 -0.73
N CYS A 60 7.57 -1.40 -0.82
CA CYS A 60 6.37 -2.18 -0.49
C CYS A 60 5.42 -2.17 -1.68
N ALA A 61 4.58 -3.19 -1.73
CA ALA A 61 3.55 -3.31 -2.75
C ALA A 61 2.21 -3.70 -2.14
N LEU A 62 1.14 -3.24 -2.76
CA LEU A 62 -0.22 -3.65 -2.43
C LEU A 62 -0.65 -4.75 -3.40
N TRP A 63 -1.06 -5.89 -2.85
CA TRP A 63 -1.79 -6.90 -3.58
C TRP A 63 -3.27 -6.53 -3.61
N ILE A 64 -3.85 -6.49 -4.80
CA ILE A 64 -5.27 -6.21 -5.04
C ILE A 64 -5.83 -7.39 -5.83
N PRO A 65 -6.74 -8.19 -5.25
CA PRO A 65 -7.39 -9.29 -5.99
C PRO A 65 -8.15 -8.80 -7.22
N ALA A 66 -8.37 -9.69 -8.17
CA ALA A 66 -9.16 -9.41 -9.37
C ALA A 66 -10.55 -8.86 -8.99
N ASN A 67 -11.07 -7.95 -9.81
CA ASN A 67 -12.38 -7.30 -9.68
C ASN A 67 -12.59 -6.47 -8.39
N VAL A 68 -11.55 -6.18 -7.61
CA VAL A 68 -11.64 -5.24 -6.50
C VAL A 68 -11.54 -3.81 -7.03
N GLU A 69 -12.59 -3.02 -6.77
CA GLU A 69 -12.60 -1.58 -7.10
C GLU A 69 -11.52 -0.85 -6.32
N HIS A 70 -10.73 -0.01 -7.00
CA HIS A 70 -9.74 0.81 -6.34
C HIS A 70 -9.44 2.08 -7.12
N SER A 71 -8.96 3.09 -6.38
CA SER A 71 -8.40 4.33 -6.93
C SER A 71 -7.04 4.61 -6.29
N VAL A 72 -6.16 5.30 -7.02
CA VAL A 72 -4.80 5.58 -6.57
C VAL A 72 -4.54 7.07 -6.57
N ILE A 73 -3.91 7.58 -5.53
CA ILE A 73 -3.43 8.97 -5.44
C ILE A 73 -1.93 8.95 -5.22
N SER A 74 -1.19 9.66 -6.05
CA SER A 74 0.26 9.83 -5.91
C SER A 74 0.55 10.88 -4.84
N LEU A 75 1.21 10.49 -3.75
CA LEU A 75 1.58 11.38 -2.63
C LEU A 75 2.91 12.11 -2.86
N SER A 76 3.61 11.78 -3.94
CA SER A 76 4.85 12.39 -4.41
C SER A 76 4.97 12.18 -5.92
N HIS A 77 6.10 12.49 -6.54
CA HIS A 77 6.42 11.93 -7.86
C HIS A 77 6.65 10.42 -7.71
N VAL A 78 5.96 9.60 -8.48
CA VAL A 78 5.89 8.13 -8.33
C VAL A 78 6.28 7.44 -9.62
N LYS A 79 7.12 6.42 -9.51
CA LYS A 79 7.35 5.45 -10.58
C LYS A 79 6.74 4.10 -10.18
N LEU A 80 5.70 3.69 -10.89
CA LEU A 80 5.04 2.40 -10.70
C LEU A 80 5.71 1.33 -11.57
N ASN A 81 5.89 0.16 -10.98
CA ASN A 81 6.27 -1.08 -11.66
C ASN A 81 5.26 -2.16 -11.25
N THR A 82 4.08 -2.07 -11.81
CA THR A 82 2.95 -2.95 -11.52
C THR A 82 3.10 -4.29 -12.24
N ALA A 83 2.60 -5.34 -11.62
CA ALA A 83 2.42 -6.64 -12.25
C ALA A 83 0.94 -7.06 -12.19
N LEU A 84 0.39 -7.49 -13.32
CA LEU A 84 -0.97 -8.05 -13.41
C LEU A 84 -0.87 -9.57 -13.48
N VAL A 85 -1.42 -10.26 -12.48
CA VAL A 85 -1.32 -11.70 -12.29
C VAL A 85 -2.60 -12.38 -12.78
N GLU A 86 -2.46 -13.51 -13.48
CA GLU A 86 -3.55 -14.33 -13.98
C GLU A 86 -4.45 -14.81 -12.82
N VAL A 87 -5.78 -14.81 -13.03
CA VAL A 87 -6.78 -14.97 -11.96
C VAL A 87 -6.72 -16.33 -11.25
N ASN A 88 -6.45 -17.42 -11.98
CA ASN A 88 -6.38 -18.75 -11.37
C ASN A 88 -5.08 -18.91 -10.54
N ALA A 89 -3.98 -18.34 -11.01
CA ALA A 89 -2.74 -18.29 -10.24
C ALA A 89 -2.91 -17.40 -9.00
N ALA A 90 -3.53 -16.25 -9.17
CA ALA A 90 -3.80 -15.29 -8.11
C ALA A 90 -4.72 -15.84 -7.00
N ALA A 91 -5.56 -16.83 -7.30
CA ALA A 91 -6.42 -17.49 -6.30
C ALA A 91 -5.61 -18.08 -5.13
N ARG A 92 -4.35 -18.49 -5.36
CA ARG A 92 -3.42 -18.97 -4.33
C ARG A 92 -3.07 -17.92 -3.29
N MET A 93 -3.20 -16.62 -3.63
CA MET A 93 -2.90 -15.49 -2.75
C MET A 93 -4.09 -15.06 -1.88
N GLY A 94 -5.28 -15.65 -2.10
CA GLY A 94 -6.52 -15.31 -1.38
C GLY A 94 -7.27 -14.12 -2.01
N GLN A 95 -8.40 -13.77 -1.38
CA GLN A 95 -9.36 -12.80 -1.89
C GLN A 95 -9.32 -11.43 -1.17
N HIS A 96 -8.23 -11.16 -0.43
CA HIS A 96 -8.09 -9.93 0.34
C HIS A 96 -6.89 -9.11 -0.13
N CYS A 97 -7.03 -7.79 -0.03
CA CYS A 97 -5.90 -6.89 -0.22
C CYS A 97 -4.93 -7.02 0.97
N PHE A 98 -3.63 -6.92 0.70
CA PHE A 98 -2.59 -6.91 1.72
C PHE A 98 -1.33 -6.21 1.21
N ILE A 99 -0.53 -5.69 2.15
CA ILE A 99 0.77 -5.11 1.82
C ILE A 99 1.86 -6.14 2.07
N ILE A 100 2.81 -6.23 1.13
CA ILE A 100 4.04 -7.02 1.29
C ILE A 100 5.27 -6.11 1.16
N ARG A 101 6.36 -6.58 1.75
CA ARG A 101 7.67 -6.00 1.51
C ARG A 101 8.28 -6.62 0.24
N VAL A 102 8.73 -5.77 -0.66
CA VAL A 102 9.39 -6.18 -1.91
C VAL A 102 10.86 -6.46 -1.61
N SER A 103 11.37 -7.66 -1.99
CA SER A 103 12.79 -7.99 -1.92
C SER A 103 13.56 -7.32 -3.06
N ASN A 104 14.88 -7.18 -2.92
CA ASN A 104 15.71 -6.68 -4.02
C ASN A 104 15.60 -7.55 -5.27
N LEU A 105 15.53 -8.86 -5.08
CA LEU A 105 15.33 -9.78 -6.22
C LEU A 105 14.00 -9.48 -6.93
N LEU A 106 12.90 -9.38 -6.18
CA LEU A 106 11.59 -9.07 -6.76
C LEU A 106 11.57 -7.70 -7.45
N HIS A 107 12.26 -6.70 -6.86
CA HIS A 107 12.42 -5.38 -7.48
C HIS A 107 13.08 -5.46 -8.86
N GLU A 108 14.23 -6.13 -8.96
CA GLU A 108 14.97 -6.27 -10.21
C GLU A 108 14.20 -7.11 -11.25
N LEU A 109 13.53 -8.18 -10.81
CA LEU A 109 12.70 -8.98 -11.69
C LEU A 109 11.53 -8.18 -12.28
N LEU A 110 10.87 -7.32 -11.51
CA LEU A 110 9.79 -6.46 -11.97
C LEU A 110 10.30 -5.40 -12.96
N ILE A 111 11.46 -4.79 -12.69
CA ILE A 111 12.08 -3.86 -13.64
C ILE A 111 12.37 -4.58 -14.95
N ARG A 112 13.02 -5.75 -14.90
CA ARG A 112 13.37 -6.51 -16.10
C ARG A 112 12.14 -6.97 -16.89
N LEU A 113 11.08 -7.40 -16.22
CA LEU A 113 9.81 -7.73 -16.88
C LEU A 113 9.27 -6.52 -17.66
N ASN A 114 9.21 -5.35 -17.01
CA ASN A 114 8.72 -4.13 -17.64
C ASN A 114 9.61 -3.63 -18.80
N GLU A 115 10.91 -3.91 -18.77
CA GLU A 115 11.81 -3.62 -19.89
C GLU A 115 11.48 -4.51 -21.10
N ILE A 116 11.35 -5.82 -20.89
CA ILE A 116 11.01 -6.79 -21.94
C ILE A 116 9.68 -6.44 -22.60
N GLU A 117 8.66 -6.06 -21.80
CA GLU A 117 7.34 -5.65 -22.31
C GLU A 117 7.40 -4.38 -23.19
N ARG A 118 8.42 -3.54 -23.00
CA ARG A 118 8.63 -2.32 -23.79
C ARG A 118 9.51 -2.54 -25.02
N GLU A 119 10.39 -3.53 -24.95
CA GLU A 119 11.25 -3.86 -26.08
C GLU A 119 10.39 -4.49 -27.17
N GLU A 120 10.39 -3.92 -28.40
CA GLU A 120 9.89 -4.58 -29.59
C GLU A 120 10.87 -5.73 -29.99
N THR A 121 11.13 -6.64 -29.04
CA THR A 121 12.05 -7.76 -29.29
C THR A 121 11.42 -8.72 -30.27
N PRO A 122 12.23 -9.31 -31.17
CA PRO A 122 11.74 -10.37 -32.05
C PRO A 122 11.15 -11.48 -31.17
N ASN A 123 9.93 -11.90 -31.49
CA ASN A 123 9.22 -12.99 -30.82
C ASN A 123 9.92 -14.33 -31.10
N THR A 124 11.11 -14.50 -30.54
CA THR A 124 11.92 -15.72 -30.65
C THR A 124 11.56 -16.68 -29.54
N ALA A 125 11.72 -18.00 -29.77
CA ALA A 125 11.50 -19.02 -28.77
C ALA A 125 12.30 -18.73 -27.47
N THR A 126 13.53 -18.22 -27.60
CA THR A 126 14.39 -17.86 -26.46
C THR A 126 13.85 -16.68 -25.67
N SER A 127 13.30 -15.63 -26.33
CA SER A 127 12.72 -14.48 -25.64
C SER A 127 11.43 -14.85 -24.89
N GLN A 128 10.62 -15.73 -25.47
CA GLN A 128 9.42 -16.26 -24.80
C GLN A 128 9.77 -17.11 -23.56
N GLU A 129 10.78 -17.97 -23.66
CA GLU A 129 11.25 -18.79 -22.55
C GLU A 129 11.81 -17.93 -21.40
N LEU A 130 12.57 -16.88 -21.72
CA LEU A 130 13.06 -15.92 -20.74
C LEU A 130 11.91 -15.19 -20.03
N SER A 131 10.95 -14.65 -20.80
CA SER A 131 9.77 -13.97 -20.23
C SER A 131 8.98 -14.90 -19.30
N ARG A 132 8.73 -16.14 -19.73
CA ARG A 132 8.04 -17.14 -18.91
C ARG A 132 8.79 -17.47 -17.61
N SER A 133 10.11 -17.59 -17.68
CA SER A 133 10.94 -17.84 -16.50
C SER A 133 10.88 -16.69 -15.50
N LEU A 134 10.94 -15.44 -15.98
CA LEU A 134 10.76 -14.24 -15.14
C LEU A 134 9.38 -14.20 -14.49
N GLN A 135 8.33 -14.47 -15.23
CA GLN A 135 6.95 -14.48 -14.70
C GLN A 135 6.78 -15.51 -13.57
N ILE A 136 7.35 -16.70 -13.71
CA ILE A 136 7.31 -17.75 -12.68
C ILE A 136 8.07 -17.28 -11.43
N LEU A 137 9.27 -16.72 -11.58
CA LEU A 137 10.08 -16.22 -10.46
C LEU A 137 9.37 -15.07 -9.74
N ILE A 138 8.83 -14.10 -10.47
CA ILE A 138 8.06 -12.99 -9.89
C ILE A 138 6.89 -13.51 -9.07
N PHE A 139 6.11 -14.42 -9.62
CA PHE A 139 4.96 -14.99 -8.93
C PHE A 139 5.36 -15.72 -7.64
N GLU A 140 6.42 -16.54 -7.67
CA GLU A 140 6.92 -17.23 -6.47
C GLU A 140 7.49 -16.27 -5.42
N GLU A 141 8.19 -15.21 -5.84
CA GLU A 141 8.67 -14.16 -4.92
C GLU A 141 7.51 -13.42 -4.24
N ILE A 142 6.47 -13.06 -4.99
CA ILE A 142 5.25 -12.46 -4.43
C ILE A 142 4.60 -13.43 -3.44
N HIS A 143 4.46 -14.71 -3.80
CA HIS A 143 3.81 -15.72 -2.95
C HIS A 143 4.54 -15.97 -1.64
N ARG A 144 5.87 -15.86 -1.63
CA ARG A 144 6.73 -16.07 -0.44
C ARG A 144 7.02 -14.81 0.35
N ALA A 145 6.58 -13.65 -0.14
CA ALA A 145 6.90 -12.38 0.49
C ALA A 145 6.28 -12.24 1.89
N ASN A 146 6.99 -11.52 2.76
CA ASN A 146 6.51 -11.25 4.11
C ASN A 146 5.36 -10.24 4.09
N LEU A 147 4.23 -10.64 4.62
CA LEU A 147 3.07 -9.77 4.82
C LEU A 147 3.38 -8.73 5.89
N LEU A 148 2.99 -7.49 5.62
CA LEU A 148 2.98 -6.44 6.63
C LEU A 148 1.57 -6.33 7.24
N PRO A 149 1.44 -6.42 8.56
CA PRO A 149 0.14 -6.37 9.25
C PRO A 149 -0.37 -4.93 9.34
N ILE A 150 -0.55 -4.29 8.18
CA ILE A 150 -0.96 -2.89 8.08
C ILE A 150 -2.22 -2.83 7.24
N GLN A 151 -3.31 -2.47 7.90
CA GLN A 151 -4.60 -2.26 7.26
C GLN A 151 -5.24 -1.05 7.94
N ILE A 152 -5.69 -0.07 7.18
CA ILE A 152 -6.44 1.06 7.71
C ILE A 152 -7.89 0.91 7.25
N PRO A 153 -8.77 0.31 8.08
CA PRO A 153 -10.18 0.17 7.74
C PRO A 153 -10.81 1.53 7.49
N TRP A 154 -11.56 1.66 6.38
CA TRP A 154 -12.13 2.92 5.97
C TRP A 154 -13.64 2.94 6.24
N PRO A 155 -14.15 3.84 7.11
CA PRO A 155 -15.55 3.85 7.48
C PRO A 155 -16.41 4.37 6.32
N LYS A 156 -17.71 4.06 6.34
CA LYS A 156 -18.70 4.53 5.38
C LYS A 156 -19.56 5.68 5.93
N ASP A 157 -19.70 5.78 7.26
CA ASP A 157 -20.43 6.89 7.90
C ASP A 157 -19.70 8.21 7.64
N LYS A 158 -20.41 9.20 7.11
CA LYS A 158 -19.85 10.50 6.69
C LYS A 158 -19.14 11.27 7.83
N ARG A 159 -19.59 11.09 9.06
CA ARG A 159 -18.99 11.73 10.25
C ARG A 159 -17.62 11.12 10.55
N LEU A 160 -17.53 9.78 10.53
CA LEU A 160 -16.25 9.10 10.70
C LEU A 160 -15.32 9.34 9.52
N LEU A 161 -15.84 9.39 8.29
CA LEU A 161 -15.05 9.74 7.10
C LEU A 161 -14.36 11.09 7.27
N LYS A 162 -15.09 12.11 7.75
CA LYS A 162 -14.52 13.44 8.01
C LYS A 162 -13.37 13.37 9.02
N ILE A 163 -13.54 12.65 10.13
CA ILE A 163 -12.50 12.46 11.15
C ILE A 163 -11.28 11.75 10.54
N CYS A 164 -11.49 10.64 9.85
CA CYS A 164 -10.41 9.84 9.26
C CYS A 164 -9.63 10.62 8.18
N GLN A 165 -10.33 11.41 7.36
CA GLN A 165 -9.71 12.29 6.36
C GLN A 165 -8.87 13.38 7.02
N GLU A 166 -9.39 14.04 8.05
CA GLU A 166 -8.67 15.09 8.76
C GLU A 166 -7.43 14.52 9.47
N LEU A 167 -7.52 13.35 10.10
CA LEU A 167 -6.38 12.67 10.71
C LEU A 167 -5.30 12.26 9.69
N LEU A 168 -5.68 11.82 8.50
CA LEU A 168 -4.70 11.55 7.43
C LEU A 168 -4.01 12.82 6.95
N HIS A 169 -4.72 13.94 6.95
CA HIS A 169 -4.17 15.23 6.53
C HIS A 169 -3.32 15.89 7.63
N THR A 170 -3.70 15.73 8.89
CA THR A 170 -3.04 16.29 10.07
C THR A 170 -2.80 15.17 11.10
N PRO A 171 -1.79 14.32 10.87
CA PRO A 171 -1.57 13.12 11.70
C PRO A 171 -1.15 13.40 13.14
N ASP A 172 -0.60 14.59 13.39
CA ASP A 172 -0.18 15.09 14.71
C ASP A 172 -1.33 15.75 15.52
N SER A 173 -2.56 15.63 15.02
CA SER A 173 -3.73 16.19 15.71
C SER A 173 -3.82 15.66 17.13
N SER A 174 -3.82 16.57 18.10
CA SER A 174 -3.98 16.26 19.52
C SER A 174 -5.44 15.98 19.91
N LYS A 175 -6.39 16.10 18.97
CA LYS A 175 -7.82 15.87 19.22
C LYS A 175 -8.08 14.45 19.71
N ASP A 176 -8.69 14.36 20.84
CA ASP A 176 -9.20 13.09 21.35
C ASP A 176 -10.64 12.81 20.86
N LEU A 177 -11.21 11.71 21.33
CA LEU A 177 -12.54 11.31 20.90
C LEU A 177 -13.63 12.27 21.41
N THR A 178 -13.36 13.05 22.47
CA THR A 178 -14.28 14.03 23.02
C THR A 178 -14.32 15.27 22.15
N ASP A 179 -13.14 15.76 21.75
CA ASP A 179 -13.03 16.89 20.84
C ASP A 179 -13.74 16.62 19.51
N TRP A 180 -13.53 15.41 18.95
CA TRP A 180 -14.24 15.00 17.74
C TRP A 180 -15.74 14.89 17.93
N ALA A 181 -16.18 14.43 19.09
CA ALA A 181 -17.62 14.31 19.40
C ALA A 181 -18.29 15.69 19.40
N ASP A 182 -17.65 16.69 19.97
CA ASP A 182 -18.12 18.07 19.97
C ASP A 182 -18.18 18.65 18.56
N ASP A 183 -17.13 18.44 17.74
CA ASP A 183 -17.07 18.92 16.36
C ASP A 183 -18.16 18.35 15.43
N ILE A 184 -18.66 17.14 15.70
CA ILE A 184 -19.66 16.48 14.85
C ILE A 184 -21.05 16.41 15.50
N GLY A 185 -21.24 16.99 16.68
CA GLY A 185 -22.52 17.00 17.41
C GLY A 185 -22.96 15.62 17.88
N ALA A 186 -22.04 14.77 18.37
CA ALA A 186 -22.30 13.45 18.90
C ALA A 186 -21.72 13.29 20.30
N SER A 187 -22.06 12.19 21.01
CA SER A 187 -21.35 11.85 22.25
C SER A 187 -20.10 11.00 21.93
N SER A 188 -19.06 11.12 22.77
CA SER A 188 -17.85 10.28 22.68
C SER A 188 -18.19 8.78 22.71
N ARG A 189 -19.20 8.38 23.49
CA ARG A 189 -19.72 7.00 23.53
C ARG A 189 -20.31 6.57 22.18
N THR A 190 -21.03 7.47 21.52
CA THR A 190 -21.59 7.20 20.18
C THR A 190 -20.46 7.01 19.16
N LEU A 191 -19.47 7.90 19.15
CA LEU A 191 -18.31 7.77 18.28
C LEU A 191 -17.53 6.49 18.51
N MET A 192 -17.27 6.14 19.77
CA MET A 192 -16.58 4.90 20.12
C MET A 192 -17.29 3.67 19.54
N ARG A 193 -18.63 3.60 19.68
CA ARG A 193 -19.43 2.52 19.09
C ARG A 193 -19.39 2.51 17.57
N MET A 194 -19.41 3.69 16.96
CA MET A 194 -19.35 3.82 15.50
C MET A 194 -18.00 3.35 14.95
N PHE A 195 -16.88 3.78 15.55
CA PHE A 195 -15.55 3.28 15.17
C PHE A 195 -15.48 1.76 15.25
N GLN A 196 -15.89 1.19 16.36
CA GLN A 196 -15.89 -0.27 16.56
C GLN A 196 -16.78 -0.99 15.53
N LYS A 197 -17.97 -0.45 15.24
CA LYS A 197 -18.90 -1.05 14.28
C LYS A 197 -18.41 -0.98 12.83
N GLU A 198 -17.90 0.19 12.43
CA GLU A 198 -17.54 0.48 11.04
C GLU A 198 -16.16 -0.05 10.65
N THR A 199 -15.20 -0.01 11.59
CA THR A 199 -13.80 -0.32 11.32
C THR A 199 -13.29 -1.60 12.00
N GLY A 200 -14.07 -2.14 12.96
CA GLY A 200 -13.60 -3.24 13.82
C GLY A 200 -12.56 -2.81 14.87
N LEU A 201 -12.19 -1.53 14.88
CA LEU A 201 -11.14 -0.99 15.74
C LEU A 201 -11.69 0.08 16.72
N SER A 202 -11.02 0.24 17.86
CA SER A 202 -11.19 1.45 18.65
C SER A 202 -10.55 2.65 17.93
N TYR A 203 -10.98 3.88 18.21
CA TYR A 203 -10.37 5.10 17.68
C TYR A 203 -8.84 5.10 17.81
N ARG A 204 -8.34 4.81 19.02
CA ARG A 204 -6.90 4.76 19.30
C ARG A 204 -6.18 3.71 18.46
N ALA A 205 -6.76 2.53 18.30
CA ALA A 205 -6.17 1.47 17.48
C ALA A 205 -6.15 1.86 16.00
N TRP A 206 -7.20 2.52 15.52
CA TRP A 206 -7.26 3.04 14.15
C TRP A 206 -6.17 4.10 13.90
N VAL A 207 -6.01 5.08 14.81
CA VAL A 207 -4.94 6.09 14.74
C VAL A 207 -3.56 5.43 14.75
N GLN A 208 -3.33 4.41 15.58
CA GLN A 208 -2.06 3.69 15.60
C GLN A 208 -1.76 2.97 14.29
N GLN A 209 -2.76 2.34 13.65
CA GLN A 209 -2.59 1.73 12.33
C GLN A 209 -2.21 2.77 11.26
N MET A 210 -2.87 3.91 11.27
CA MET A 210 -2.55 5.04 10.39
C MET A 210 -1.11 5.54 10.64
N HIS A 211 -0.72 5.74 11.89
CA HIS A 211 0.63 6.19 12.24
C HIS A 211 1.71 5.19 11.79
N ILE A 212 1.45 3.87 11.90
CA ILE A 212 2.37 2.85 11.39
C ILE A 212 2.56 2.98 9.88
N ALA A 213 1.46 3.10 9.13
CA ALA A 213 1.53 3.21 7.67
C ALA A 213 2.30 4.48 7.23
N LEU A 214 2.01 5.62 7.86
CA LEU A 214 2.73 6.88 7.62
C LEU A 214 4.21 6.79 8.02
N ALA A 215 4.50 6.16 9.17
CA ALA A 215 5.87 6.01 9.66
C ALA A 215 6.73 5.18 8.69
N LEU A 216 6.19 4.11 8.11
CA LEU A 216 6.92 3.31 7.13
C LEU A 216 7.28 4.11 5.89
N SER A 217 6.37 4.94 5.40
CA SER A 217 6.61 5.87 4.30
C SER A 217 7.75 6.84 4.63
N LYS A 218 7.71 7.45 5.82
CA LYS A 218 8.73 8.40 6.29
C LYS A 218 10.10 7.74 6.53
N ILE A 219 10.11 6.51 7.06
CA ILE A 219 11.34 5.72 7.22
C ILE A 219 11.97 5.43 5.86
N ALA A 220 11.19 5.04 4.87
CA ALA A 220 11.67 4.78 3.52
C ALA A 220 12.23 6.03 2.84
N ASN A 221 11.67 7.21 3.15
CA ASN A 221 12.18 8.51 2.69
C ASN A 221 13.43 8.99 3.48
N GLY A 222 13.93 8.22 4.45
CA GLY A 222 15.14 8.56 5.21
C GLY A 222 14.95 9.52 6.38
N GLU A 223 13.70 9.90 6.73
CA GLU A 223 13.43 10.80 7.86
C GLU A 223 13.95 10.20 9.18
N SER A 224 14.48 11.03 10.07
CA SER A 224 14.94 10.56 11.39
C SER A 224 13.79 10.09 12.27
N ILE A 225 14.03 9.14 13.18
CA ILE A 225 13.00 8.63 14.08
C ILE A 225 12.41 9.74 14.97
N ALA A 226 13.24 10.74 15.32
CA ALA A 226 12.77 11.90 16.08
C ALA A 226 11.77 12.75 15.26
N GLN A 227 12.12 13.09 14.02
CA GLN A 227 11.25 13.82 13.11
C GLN A 227 9.92 13.08 12.85
N ILE A 228 9.98 11.75 12.62
CA ILE A 228 8.79 10.92 12.43
C ILE A 228 7.91 10.96 13.67
N SER A 229 8.50 10.78 14.86
CA SER A 229 7.78 10.81 16.14
C SER A 229 7.05 12.15 16.32
N GLU A 230 7.74 13.25 16.10
CA GLU A 230 7.19 14.61 16.20
C GLU A 230 6.05 14.84 15.20
N SER A 231 6.28 14.50 13.92
CA SER A 231 5.27 14.67 12.86
C SER A 231 4.02 13.81 13.00
N LEU A 232 4.03 12.82 13.90
CA LEU A 232 2.91 11.98 14.26
C LEU A 232 2.31 12.33 15.64
N GLY A 233 2.74 13.46 16.25
CA GLY A 233 2.19 13.96 17.51
C GLY A 233 2.62 13.20 18.76
N TYR A 234 3.70 12.42 18.72
CA TYR A 234 4.22 11.75 19.90
C TYR A 234 5.08 12.70 20.74
N THR A 235 4.84 12.70 22.04
CA THR A 235 5.58 13.53 23.00
C THR A 235 7.08 13.21 23.06
N ASN A 236 7.46 11.98 22.71
CA ASN A 236 8.87 11.57 22.63
C ASN A 236 9.04 10.36 21.70
N PRO A 237 10.25 10.18 21.12
CA PRO A 237 10.58 9.06 20.23
C PRO A 237 10.46 7.67 20.85
N SER A 238 10.58 7.57 22.18
CA SER A 238 10.47 6.28 22.88
C SER A 238 9.02 5.76 22.87
N ALA A 239 8.03 6.64 23.07
CA ALA A 239 6.61 6.30 23.01
C ALA A 239 6.23 5.81 21.59
N PHE A 240 6.67 6.52 20.56
CA PHE A 240 6.53 6.10 19.16
C PHE A 240 7.18 4.74 18.90
N SER A 241 8.45 4.57 19.30
CA SER A 241 9.20 3.32 19.09
C SER A 241 8.55 2.12 19.78
N ALA A 242 8.02 2.30 20.98
CA ALA A 242 7.28 1.25 21.70
C ALA A 242 5.98 0.85 20.98
N MET A 243 5.22 1.83 20.49
CA MET A 243 4.02 1.59 19.69
C MET A 243 4.36 0.84 18.41
N PHE A 244 5.36 1.31 17.65
CA PHE A 244 5.82 0.71 16.41
C PHE A 244 6.29 -0.75 16.60
N LYS A 245 7.12 -1.01 17.63
CA LYS A 245 7.60 -2.37 17.95
C LYS A 245 6.46 -3.32 18.32
N ARG A 246 5.44 -2.82 19.04
CA ARG A 246 4.27 -3.63 19.41
C ARG A 246 3.48 -4.11 18.19
N HIS A 247 3.39 -3.29 17.12
CA HIS A 247 2.65 -3.61 15.91
C HIS A 247 3.46 -4.45 14.90
N LEU A 248 4.75 -4.15 14.74
CA LEU A 248 5.59 -4.75 13.70
C LEU A 248 6.67 -5.71 14.23
N GLY A 249 6.73 -5.93 15.55
CA GLY A 249 7.71 -6.83 16.17
C GLY A 249 9.15 -6.29 16.22
N LYS A 250 9.46 -5.22 15.47
CA LYS A 250 10.77 -4.58 15.36
C LYS A 250 10.68 -3.09 15.69
N THR A 251 11.76 -2.51 16.23
CA THR A 251 11.83 -1.06 16.41
C THR A 251 11.93 -0.33 15.06
N PRO A 252 11.59 0.97 14.97
CA PRO A 252 11.77 1.76 13.76
C PRO A 252 13.21 1.73 13.24
N GLN A 253 14.19 1.76 14.13
CA GLN A 253 15.62 1.68 13.79
C GLN A 253 15.99 0.32 13.20
N GLN A 254 15.53 -0.78 13.80
CA GLN A 254 15.74 -2.13 13.26
C GLN A 254 15.05 -2.32 11.91
N PHE A 255 13.87 -1.72 11.73
CA PHE A 255 13.16 -1.77 10.46
C PHE A 255 13.94 -1.02 9.37
N ARG A 256 14.45 0.19 9.68
CA ARG A 256 15.31 0.99 8.80
C ARG A 256 16.59 0.23 8.40
N SER A 257 17.33 -0.29 9.37
CA SER A 257 18.57 -1.04 9.09
C SER A 257 18.33 -2.23 8.18
N ALA A 258 17.23 -2.96 8.41
CA ALA A 258 16.84 -4.06 7.53
C ALA A 258 16.33 -3.60 6.14
N ALA A 259 15.94 -2.33 5.98
CA ALA A 259 15.60 -1.74 4.70
C ALA A 259 16.83 -1.27 3.91
N MET A 260 17.88 -0.84 4.62
CA MET A 260 19.13 -0.35 4.01
C MET A 260 20.18 -1.44 3.77
N SER A 261 19.99 -2.65 4.33
CA SER A 261 20.90 -3.80 4.17
C SER A 261 20.50 -4.70 2.98
N LEU A 262 19.61 -4.22 2.17
CA LEU A 262 19.12 -4.82 0.94
C LEU A 262 19.47 -3.90 -0.20
#